data_976b01c8185740ce97d820df0cc2563d
#
_entry.id   976b01c8185740ce97d820df0cc2563d
#
_cell.length_a   1.000
_cell.length_b   1.000
_cell.length_c   1.000
_cell.angle_alpha   90.00
_cell.angle_beta   90.00
_cell.angle_gamma   90.00
#
_symmetry.space_group_name_H-M   'P 1'
#
loop_
_entity.id
_entity.type
_entity.pdbx_description
1 polymer ?
#
loop_
_entity_poly.entity_id
_entity_poly.type
_entity_poly.pdbx_seq_one_letter_code
_entity_poly.pdbx_strand_id
1 'polypeptide(L)'
;LTALVLVTGPRASGETYIRHTLDDGKEVLPVEVSDVHCTFWLPAEGLAEKARNDRVPYDLWAEQGYLQTTPGRAIEYEFIAEHLRGVFDRCDVRALAFDRYGMKHLKPWLVKAGFTDDELERFIDFGQGFVSMSPAIRTLEERLLNKKLRHGNHPVLTMCAANATVATDAAENRKFIKGKATGRIDGMVALAMSVGVMPSAAEQTRSFWETTE
;
A
#
# COMPACT_ATOMS: atom_id res chain seq x y z
N LEU A 1 -0.47 5.77 -13.56
CA LEU A 1 -0.82 4.61 -12.74
C LEU A 1 -1.43 5.10 -11.43
N THR A 2 -2.55 4.55 -11.03
CA THR A 2 -3.13 4.73 -9.70
C THR A 2 -2.96 3.42 -8.95
N ALA A 3 -2.63 3.48 -7.67
CA ALA A 3 -2.37 2.32 -6.83
C ALA A 3 -3.16 2.41 -5.53
N LEU A 4 -3.78 1.30 -5.14
CA LEU A 4 -4.28 1.01 -3.80
C LEU A 4 -3.50 -0.19 -3.25
N VAL A 5 -2.93 -0.04 -2.08
CA VAL A 5 -2.25 -1.13 -1.39
C VAL A 5 -2.88 -1.31 -0.01
N LEU A 6 -3.44 -2.48 0.22
CA LEU A 6 -3.99 -2.90 1.50
C LEU A 6 -2.95 -3.74 2.23
N VAL A 7 -2.69 -3.41 3.49
CA VAL A 7 -1.84 -4.21 4.37
C VAL A 7 -2.71 -4.68 5.53
N THR A 8 -2.80 -6.00 5.71
CA THR A 8 -3.58 -6.55 6.83
C THR A 8 -2.88 -6.28 8.16
N GLY A 9 -3.65 -6.25 9.24
CA GLY A 9 -3.08 -6.35 10.58
C GLY A 9 -2.21 -7.62 10.70
N PRO A 10 -1.20 -7.61 11.57
CA PRO A 10 -0.35 -8.77 11.77
C PRO A 10 -1.18 -9.96 12.25
N ARG A 11 -0.95 -11.12 11.64
CA ARG A 11 -1.56 -12.39 12.02
C ARG A 11 -0.48 -13.32 12.54
N ALA A 12 -0.76 -14.06 13.61
CA ALA A 12 0.05 -15.20 13.96
C ALA A 12 0.01 -16.17 12.76
N SER A 13 1.14 -16.41 12.10
CA SER A 13 1.21 -17.35 10.99
C SER A 13 1.06 -18.76 11.55
N GLY A 14 -0.10 -19.40 11.33
CA GLY A 14 -0.37 -20.76 11.84
C GLY A 14 0.57 -21.84 11.29
N GLU A 15 1.46 -21.55 10.33
CA GLU A 15 2.19 -22.58 9.59
C GLU A 15 3.70 -22.37 9.44
N THR A 16 4.29 -21.26 9.86
CA THR A 16 5.74 -21.08 9.74
C THR A 16 6.37 -20.64 11.05
N TYR A 17 6.19 -21.47 12.07
CA TYR A 17 7.04 -21.40 13.24
C TYR A 17 8.41 -21.97 12.90
N ILE A 18 9.37 -21.14 12.52
CA ILE A 18 10.76 -21.52 12.72
C ILE A 18 10.98 -21.32 14.21
N ARG A 19 10.82 -22.39 14.99
CA ARG A 19 11.36 -22.44 16.37
C ARG A 19 12.87 -22.38 16.22
N HIS A 20 13.43 -21.21 16.27
CA HIS A 20 14.85 -21.09 16.58
C HIS A 20 14.95 -21.18 18.11
N THR A 21 15.29 -22.35 18.59
CA THR A 21 15.85 -22.47 19.92
C THR A 21 17.24 -21.83 19.80
N LEU A 22 17.37 -20.62 20.30
CA LEU A 22 18.71 -20.04 20.49
C LEU A 22 19.45 -20.91 21.52
N ASP A 23 20.78 -20.97 21.44
CA ASP A 23 21.62 -21.76 22.36
C ASP A 23 21.42 -21.42 23.85
N ASP A 24 20.69 -20.33 24.13
CA ASP A 24 20.33 -19.87 25.48
C ASP A 24 18.93 -20.35 25.96
N GLY A 25 18.26 -21.20 25.18
CA GLY A 25 16.97 -21.80 25.55
C GLY A 25 15.76 -20.85 25.47
N LYS A 26 15.90 -19.67 24.87
CA LYS A 26 14.77 -18.74 24.69
C LYS A 26 13.85 -19.21 23.56
N GLU A 27 12.57 -19.38 23.87
CA GLU A 27 11.54 -19.55 22.84
C GLU A 27 11.38 -18.23 22.07
N VAL A 28 11.59 -18.29 20.75
CA VAL A 28 11.30 -17.14 19.86
C VAL A 28 9.80 -17.13 19.59
N LEU A 29 9.14 -16.03 19.94
CA LEU A 29 7.72 -15.82 19.62
C LEU A 29 7.47 -15.92 18.11
N PRO A 30 6.28 -16.40 17.70
CA PRO A 30 5.94 -16.50 16.27
C PRO A 30 6.05 -15.14 15.58
N VAL A 31 6.61 -15.12 14.39
CA VAL A 31 6.70 -13.89 13.57
C VAL A 31 5.31 -13.54 13.08
N GLU A 32 4.80 -12.40 13.52
CA GLU A 32 3.57 -11.84 12.99
C GLU A 32 3.79 -11.33 11.56
N VAL A 33 3.00 -11.85 10.63
CA VAL A 33 3.09 -11.51 9.21
C VAL A 33 1.83 -10.79 8.75
N SER A 34 2.00 -9.72 7.98
CA SER A 34 0.92 -9.00 7.30
C SER A 34 0.86 -9.37 5.83
N ASP A 35 -0.34 -9.55 5.31
CA ASP A 35 -0.56 -9.75 3.88
C ASP A 35 -0.70 -8.42 3.16
N VAL A 36 -0.13 -8.36 1.96
CA VAL A 36 -0.17 -7.18 1.08
C VAL A 36 -1.02 -7.50 -0.14
N HIS A 37 -2.12 -6.77 -0.31
CA HIS A 37 -3.00 -6.86 -1.47
C HIS A 37 -2.93 -5.57 -2.28
N CYS A 38 -2.68 -5.69 -3.59
CA CYS A 38 -2.51 -4.55 -4.46
C CYS A 38 -3.61 -4.50 -5.52
N THR A 39 -4.13 -3.31 -5.78
CA THR A 39 -4.98 -3.02 -6.94
C THR A 39 -4.41 -1.81 -7.67
N PHE A 40 -4.31 -1.92 -8.99
CA PHE A 40 -3.75 -0.89 -9.84
C PHE A 40 -4.72 -0.54 -10.96
N TRP A 41 -4.73 0.72 -11.39
CA TRP A 41 -5.57 1.19 -12.49
C TRP A 41 -4.80 2.01 -13.51
N LEU A 42 -5.16 1.81 -14.77
CA LEU A 42 -4.79 2.67 -15.91
C LEU A 42 -6.04 2.93 -16.75
N PRO A 43 -6.07 4.04 -17.54
CA PRO A 43 -7.09 4.24 -18.56
C PRO A 43 -7.04 3.14 -19.61
N ALA A 44 -8.20 2.69 -20.09
CA ALA A 44 -8.31 1.66 -21.12
C ALA A 44 -7.88 2.16 -22.50
N GLU A 45 -8.25 3.41 -22.82
CA GLU A 45 -7.86 4.00 -24.10
C GLU A 45 -6.35 4.28 -24.16
N GLY A 46 -5.72 3.77 -25.22
CA GLY A 46 -4.29 3.92 -25.43
C GLY A 46 -3.42 2.97 -24.57
N LEU A 47 -3.99 1.99 -23.88
CA LEU A 47 -3.25 1.07 -23.01
C LEU A 47 -2.14 0.31 -23.76
N ALA A 48 -2.44 -0.24 -24.94
CA ALA A 48 -1.48 -0.96 -25.78
C ALA A 48 -0.36 -0.05 -26.30
N GLU A 49 -0.68 1.20 -26.66
CA GLU A 49 0.32 2.19 -27.05
C GLU A 49 1.23 2.53 -25.86
N LYS A 50 0.62 2.74 -24.70
CA LYS A 50 1.35 2.99 -23.46
C LYS A 50 2.25 1.82 -23.06
N ALA A 51 1.78 0.58 -23.21
CA ALA A 51 2.57 -0.63 -22.97
C ALA A 51 3.83 -0.65 -23.83
N ARG A 52 3.70 -0.34 -25.13
CA ARG A 52 4.84 -0.25 -26.05
C ARG A 52 5.81 0.88 -25.68
N ASN A 53 5.29 2.09 -25.40
CA ASN A 53 6.11 3.26 -25.08
C ASN A 53 6.89 3.10 -23.78
N ASP A 54 6.23 2.59 -22.73
CA ASP A 54 6.84 2.35 -21.42
C ASP A 54 7.67 1.04 -21.40
N ARG A 55 7.52 0.17 -22.40
CA ARG A 55 8.09 -1.19 -22.48
C ARG A 55 7.68 -2.04 -21.28
N VAL A 56 6.40 -1.96 -20.93
CA VAL A 56 5.79 -2.66 -19.80
C VAL A 56 4.52 -3.34 -20.29
N PRO A 57 4.28 -4.62 -20.01
CA PRO A 57 3.15 -5.39 -20.56
C PRO A 57 1.83 -5.08 -19.80
N TYR A 58 1.38 -3.82 -19.84
CA TYR A 58 0.16 -3.39 -19.15
C TYR A 58 -1.10 -4.08 -19.70
N ASP A 59 -1.15 -4.32 -20.99
CA ASP A 59 -2.22 -5.03 -21.69
C ASP A 59 -2.33 -6.47 -21.19
N LEU A 60 -1.22 -7.20 -21.17
CA LEU A 60 -1.16 -8.56 -20.61
C LEU A 60 -1.56 -8.59 -19.13
N TRP A 61 -1.09 -7.64 -18.34
CA TRP A 61 -1.46 -7.57 -16.92
C TRP A 61 -2.94 -7.23 -16.70
N ALA A 62 -3.55 -6.47 -17.61
CA ALA A 62 -4.99 -6.22 -17.58
C ALA A 62 -5.78 -7.50 -17.91
N GLU A 63 -5.37 -8.24 -18.94
CA GLU A 63 -5.97 -9.53 -19.30
C GLU A 63 -5.85 -10.57 -18.18
N GLN A 64 -4.73 -10.58 -17.46
CA GLN A 64 -4.47 -11.48 -16.33
C GLN A 64 -5.12 -11.02 -15.01
N GLY A 65 -5.75 -9.84 -14.97
CA GLY A 65 -6.39 -9.31 -13.77
C GLY A 65 -5.47 -8.64 -12.74
N TYR A 66 -4.17 -8.47 -13.07
CA TYR A 66 -3.23 -7.75 -12.21
C TYR A 66 -3.34 -6.23 -12.32
N LEU A 67 -3.95 -5.73 -13.39
CA LEU A 67 -4.18 -4.32 -13.64
C LEU A 67 -5.65 -4.12 -14.04
N GLN A 68 -6.34 -3.23 -13.39
CA GLN A 68 -7.69 -2.83 -13.77
C GLN A 68 -7.64 -1.65 -14.72
N THR A 69 -8.65 -1.53 -15.57
CA THR A 69 -8.78 -0.40 -16.49
C THR A 69 -10.05 0.39 -16.19
N THR A 70 -9.95 1.73 -16.31
CA THR A 70 -11.12 2.60 -16.31
C THR A 70 -11.41 3.06 -17.74
N PRO A 71 -12.66 3.34 -18.12
CA PRO A 71 -13.00 3.88 -19.44
C PRO A 71 -12.26 5.17 -19.76
N GLY A 72 -12.14 5.50 -21.05
CA GLY A 72 -11.56 6.76 -21.52
C GLY A 72 -10.03 6.84 -21.41
N ARG A 73 -9.50 8.07 -21.53
CA ARG A 73 -8.06 8.39 -21.55
C ARG A 73 -7.49 8.85 -20.23
N ALA A 74 -8.33 9.09 -19.23
CA ALA A 74 -7.97 9.51 -17.89
C ALA A 74 -8.49 8.49 -16.87
N ILE A 75 -7.95 8.54 -15.65
CA ILE A 75 -8.49 7.72 -14.56
C ILE A 75 -9.86 8.27 -14.15
N GLU A 76 -10.86 7.41 -14.18
CA GLU A 76 -12.20 7.70 -13.69
C GLU A 76 -12.27 7.37 -12.20
N TYR A 77 -12.36 8.40 -11.37
CA TYR A 77 -12.33 8.26 -9.91
C TYR A 77 -13.56 7.56 -9.33
N GLU A 78 -14.67 7.51 -10.07
CA GLU A 78 -15.87 6.76 -9.71
C GLU A 78 -15.55 5.28 -9.47
N PHE A 79 -14.84 4.64 -10.40
CA PHE A 79 -14.43 3.24 -10.27
C PHE A 79 -13.55 2.98 -9.06
N ILE A 80 -12.69 3.95 -8.71
CA ILE A 80 -11.84 3.84 -7.53
C ILE A 80 -12.68 3.96 -6.26
N ALA A 81 -13.64 4.90 -6.23
CA ALA A 81 -14.51 5.08 -5.09
C ALA A 81 -15.43 3.87 -4.85
N GLU A 82 -15.99 3.27 -5.92
CA GLU A 82 -16.78 2.04 -5.85
C GLU A 82 -15.94 0.86 -5.34
N HIS A 83 -14.72 0.71 -5.85
CA HIS A 83 -13.80 -0.32 -5.36
C HIS A 83 -13.50 -0.15 -3.87
N LEU A 84 -13.21 1.09 -3.43
CA LEU A 84 -12.99 1.40 -2.02
C LEU A 84 -14.23 1.13 -1.18
N ARG A 85 -15.45 1.46 -1.67
CA ARG A 85 -16.69 1.10 -0.97
C ARG A 85 -16.76 -0.39 -0.74
N GLY A 86 -16.52 -1.19 -1.78
CA GLY A 86 -16.50 -2.65 -1.64
C GLY A 86 -15.40 -3.19 -0.71
N VAL A 87 -14.29 -2.46 -0.52
CA VAL A 87 -13.27 -2.81 0.48
C VAL A 87 -13.78 -2.52 1.89
N PHE A 88 -14.35 -1.33 2.13
CA PHE A 88 -14.89 -0.94 3.44
C PHE A 88 -16.07 -1.82 3.87
N ASP A 89 -16.89 -2.31 2.91
CA ASP A 89 -18.02 -3.22 3.20
C ASP A 89 -17.55 -4.61 3.65
N ARG A 90 -16.37 -5.06 3.22
CA ARG A 90 -15.87 -6.42 3.48
C ARG A 90 -14.75 -6.47 4.51
N CYS A 91 -14.10 -5.36 4.78
CA CYS A 91 -12.92 -5.30 5.64
C CYS A 91 -13.08 -4.22 6.71
N ASP A 92 -12.60 -4.49 7.90
CA ASP A 92 -12.46 -3.47 8.94
C ASP A 92 -11.22 -2.60 8.61
N VAL A 93 -11.44 -1.57 7.80
CA VAL A 93 -10.39 -0.61 7.42
C VAL A 93 -10.16 0.35 8.58
N ARG A 94 -8.99 0.27 9.20
CA ARG A 94 -8.61 1.10 10.36
C ARG A 94 -8.08 2.47 9.97
N ALA A 95 -7.31 2.53 8.89
CA ALA A 95 -6.75 3.76 8.36
C ALA A 95 -6.53 3.63 6.85
N LEU A 96 -6.67 4.73 6.12
CA LEU A 96 -6.36 4.85 4.71
C LEU A 96 -5.50 6.09 4.48
N ALA A 97 -4.21 5.88 4.21
CA ALA A 97 -3.31 6.96 3.86
C ALA A 97 -3.51 7.39 2.39
N PHE A 98 -3.58 8.67 2.14
CA PHE A 98 -3.74 9.22 0.79
C PHE A 98 -2.80 10.40 0.52
N ASP A 99 -2.47 10.62 -0.76
CA ASP A 99 -1.81 11.84 -1.20
C ASP A 99 -2.83 12.98 -1.33
N ARG A 100 -2.59 14.07 -0.58
CA ARG A 100 -3.50 15.23 -0.53
C ARG A 100 -3.84 15.81 -1.90
N TYR A 101 -2.93 15.75 -2.85
CA TYR A 101 -3.17 16.32 -4.17
C TYR A 101 -4.22 15.56 -4.98
N GLY A 102 -4.32 14.24 -4.82
CA GLY A 102 -5.31 13.40 -5.49
C GLY A 102 -6.69 13.44 -4.84
N MET A 103 -6.75 13.65 -3.53
CA MET A 103 -7.98 13.52 -2.73
C MET A 103 -9.09 14.48 -3.15
N LYS A 104 -8.75 15.72 -3.54
CA LYS A 104 -9.75 16.70 -4.01
C LYS A 104 -10.59 16.18 -5.19
N HIS A 105 -10.05 15.29 -6.00
CA HIS A 105 -10.74 14.70 -7.14
C HIS A 105 -11.51 13.43 -6.74
N LEU A 106 -11.04 12.70 -5.75
CA LEU A 106 -11.66 11.46 -5.28
C LEU A 106 -12.82 11.72 -4.29
N LYS A 107 -12.69 12.71 -3.41
CA LYS A 107 -13.66 12.97 -2.33
C LYS A 107 -15.13 13.09 -2.79
N PRO A 108 -15.48 13.81 -3.88
CA PRO A 108 -16.88 13.88 -4.34
C PRO A 108 -17.43 12.50 -4.71
N TRP A 109 -16.60 11.62 -5.26
CA TRP A 109 -16.97 10.26 -5.64
C TRP A 109 -17.11 9.34 -4.43
N LEU A 110 -16.30 9.52 -3.39
CA LEU A 110 -16.48 8.78 -2.12
C LEU A 110 -17.85 9.09 -1.50
N VAL A 111 -18.23 10.37 -1.44
CA VAL A 111 -19.55 10.78 -0.95
C VAL A 111 -20.67 10.16 -1.80
N LYS A 112 -20.52 10.19 -3.15
CA LYS A 112 -21.48 9.56 -4.07
C LYS A 112 -21.57 8.06 -3.90
N ALA A 113 -20.45 7.40 -3.57
CA ALA A 113 -20.38 5.97 -3.27
C ALA A 113 -20.93 5.59 -1.87
N GLY A 114 -21.40 6.57 -1.08
CA GLY A 114 -22.05 6.34 0.20
C GLY A 114 -21.12 6.25 1.41
N PHE A 115 -19.91 6.82 1.32
CA PHE A 115 -19.04 6.93 2.48
C PHE A 115 -19.61 7.92 3.50
N THR A 116 -19.70 7.49 4.75
CA THR A 116 -20.12 8.33 5.88
C THR A 116 -18.98 9.23 6.37
N ASP A 117 -19.30 10.26 7.15
CA ASP A 117 -18.28 11.14 7.74
C ASP A 117 -17.33 10.35 8.66
N ASP A 118 -17.86 9.43 9.47
CA ASP A 118 -17.06 8.56 10.35
C ASP A 118 -16.07 7.66 9.57
N GLU A 119 -16.47 7.19 8.39
CA GLU A 119 -15.57 6.44 7.52
C GLU A 119 -14.51 7.33 6.90
N LEU A 120 -14.87 8.56 6.53
CA LEU A 120 -13.95 9.55 5.96
C LEU A 120 -12.92 10.05 6.99
N GLU A 121 -13.19 10.02 8.28
CA GLU A 121 -12.22 10.31 9.34
C GLU A 121 -11.05 9.33 9.37
N ARG A 122 -11.22 8.11 8.84
CA ARG A 122 -10.15 7.12 8.69
C ARG A 122 -9.17 7.44 7.55
N PHE A 123 -9.48 8.44 6.73
CA PHE A 123 -8.62 8.89 5.65
C PHE A 123 -7.57 9.87 6.19
N ILE A 124 -6.31 9.46 6.13
CA ILE A 124 -5.17 10.16 6.70
C ILE A 124 -4.38 10.84 5.58
N ASP A 125 -4.25 12.17 5.67
CA ASP A 125 -3.38 12.93 4.77
C ASP A 125 -1.91 12.56 5.00
N PHE A 126 -1.27 11.98 3.98
CA PHE A 126 0.09 11.51 4.05
C PHE A 126 1.00 12.27 3.07
N GLY A 127 1.98 12.98 3.60
CA GLY A 127 2.94 13.72 2.78
C GLY A 127 3.95 12.80 2.10
N GLN A 128 4.28 13.07 0.84
CA GLN A 128 5.33 12.34 0.10
C GLN A 128 6.73 12.98 0.24
N GLY A 129 6.89 13.94 1.14
CA GLY A 129 8.17 14.56 1.48
C GLY A 129 9.03 13.70 2.41
N PHE A 130 10.25 14.16 2.66
CA PHE A 130 11.23 13.46 3.51
C PHE A 130 10.70 13.17 4.92
N VAL A 131 10.00 14.14 5.54
CA VAL A 131 9.50 14.02 6.93
C VAL A 131 8.55 12.85 7.10
N SER A 132 7.56 12.71 6.21
CA SER A 132 6.55 11.64 6.32
C SER A 132 7.06 10.30 5.77
N MET A 133 7.80 10.34 4.64
CA MET A 133 8.24 9.12 3.98
C MET A 133 9.41 8.45 4.69
N SER A 134 10.28 9.18 5.37
CA SER A 134 11.48 8.58 5.99
C SER A 134 11.14 7.52 7.05
N PRO A 135 10.27 7.78 8.04
CA PRO A 135 9.86 6.75 8.99
C PRO A 135 9.10 5.59 8.32
N ALA A 136 8.24 5.87 7.34
CA ALA A 136 7.49 4.85 6.61
C ALA A 136 8.41 3.91 5.80
N ILE A 137 9.42 4.43 5.12
CA ILE A 137 10.42 3.64 4.40
C ILE A 137 11.22 2.77 5.38
N ARG A 138 11.61 3.31 6.53
CA ARG A 138 12.33 2.55 7.57
C ARG A 138 11.51 1.37 8.08
N THR A 139 10.24 1.60 8.39
CA THR A 139 9.32 0.53 8.84
C THR A 139 9.08 -0.50 7.74
N LEU A 140 8.91 -0.08 6.48
CA LEU A 140 8.76 -0.98 5.34
C LEU A 140 10.00 -1.86 5.17
N GLU A 141 11.19 -1.28 5.20
CA GLU A 141 12.47 -1.98 5.08
C GLU A 141 12.66 -3.00 6.22
N GLU A 142 12.39 -2.61 7.47
CA GLU A 142 12.42 -3.51 8.62
C GLU A 142 11.48 -4.71 8.42
N ARG A 143 10.24 -4.45 8.00
CA ARG A 143 9.26 -5.52 7.78
C ARG A 143 9.65 -6.45 6.63
N LEU A 144 10.24 -5.93 5.56
CA LEU A 144 10.74 -6.74 4.45
C LEU A 144 11.93 -7.61 4.86
N LEU A 145 12.93 -7.03 5.53
CA LEU A 145 14.13 -7.75 5.99
C LEU A 145 13.79 -8.84 7.02
N ASN A 146 12.83 -8.57 7.89
CA ASN A 146 12.37 -9.54 8.90
C ASN A 146 11.27 -10.48 8.39
N LYS A 147 10.98 -10.50 7.07
CA LYS A 147 9.96 -11.36 6.44
C LYS A 147 8.56 -11.21 7.05
N LYS A 148 8.23 -10.01 7.57
CA LYS A 148 6.94 -9.68 8.18
C LYS A 148 5.87 -9.24 7.16
N LEU A 149 6.17 -9.28 5.86
CA LEU A 149 5.24 -8.95 4.76
C LEU A 149 5.18 -10.07 3.73
N ARG A 150 3.97 -10.49 3.37
CA ARG A 150 3.69 -11.40 2.25
C ARG A 150 3.05 -10.60 1.13
N HIS A 151 3.81 -10.28 0.10
CA HIS A 151 3.36 -9.43 -1.03
C HIS A 151 2.98 -10.20 -2.29
N GLY A 152 3.06 -11.53 -2.27
CA GLY A 152 2.56 -12.39 -3.35
C GLY A 152 3.24 -12.21 -4.72
N ASN A 153 4.37 -11.50 -4.80
CA ASN A 153 5.08 -11.18 -6.05
C ASN A 153 4.18 -10.56 -7.13
N HIS A 154 3.25 -9.70 -6.74
CA HIS A 154 2.37 -9.00 -7.67
C HIS A 154 3.18 -8.26 -8.75
N PRO A 155 3.01 -8.54 -10.07
CA PRO A 155 3.94 -8.09 -11.11
C PRO A 155 4.01 -6.57 -11.24
N VAL A 156 2.90 -5.85 -11.08
CA VAL A 156 2.90 -4.38 -11.11
C VAL A 156 3.63 -3.80 -9.89
N LEU A 157 3.48 -4.40 -8.70
CA LEU A 157 4.23 -3.97 -7.52
C LEU A 157 5.73 -4.24 -7.70
N THR A 158 6.09 -5.41 -8.24
CA THR A 158 7.49 -5.77 -8.55
C THR A 158 8.12 -4.78 -9.53
N MET A 159 7.39 -4.38 -10.58
CA MET A 159 7.83 -3.31 -11.49
C MET A 159 8.03 -1.98 -10.74
N CYS A 160 7.09 -1.60 -9.87
CA CYS A 160 7.22 -0.38 -9.07
C CYS A 160 8.45 -0.43 -8.16
N ALA A 161 8.74 -1.58 -7.56
CA ALA A 161 9.93 -1.78 -6.73
C ALA A 161 11.23 -1.65 -7.54
N ALA A 162 11.28 -2.27 -8.73
CA ALA A 162 12.43 -2.17 -9.63
C ALA A 162 12.70 -0.74 -10.14
N ASN A 163 11.67 0.12 -10.17
CA ASN A 163 11.79 1.52 -10.61
C ASN A 163 12.04 2.50 -9.46
N ALA A 164 11.81 2.07 -8.22
CA ALA A 164 12.00 2.94 -7.06
C ALA A 164 13.47 3.10 -6.70
N THR A 165 13.84 4.32 -6.38
CA THR A 165 15.15 4.66 -5.80
C THR A 165 14.90 5.51 -4.55
N VAL A 166 15.80 5.46 -3.61
CA VAL A 166 15.72 6.26 -2.39
C VAL A 166 16.64 7.47 -2.53
N ALA A 167 16.08 8.66 -2.36
CA ALA A 167 16.86 9.89 -2.16
C ALA A 167 17.00 10.16 -0.67
N THR A 168 18.14 10.73 -0.28
CA THR A 168 18.45 11.09 1.10
C THR A 168 18.77 12.59 1.17
N ASP A 169 18.27 13.28 2.18
CA ASP A 169 18.63 14.68 2.45
C ASP A 169 19.84 14.79 3.40
N ALA A 170 20.25 16.03 3.70
CA ALA A 170 21.40 16.29 4.57
C ALA A 170 21.22 15.80 6.03
N ALA A 171 19.98 15.58 6.47
CA ALA A 171 19.63 15.02 7.78
C ALA A 171 19.35 13.51 7.73
N GLU A 172 19.78 12.83 6.66
CA GLU A 172 19.58 11.40 6.42
C GLU A 172 18.11 10.96 6.31
N ASN A 173 17.16 11.88 6.13
CA ASN A 173 15.79 11.53 5.83
C ASN A 173 15.68 10.98 4.41
N ARG A 174 14.79 10.01 4.22
CA ARG A 174 14.64 9.26 2.98
C ARG A 174 13.27 9.46 2.36
N LYS A 175 13.23 9.50 1.03
CA LYS A 175 11.97 9.42 0.26
C LYS A 175 12.17 8.64 -1.03
N PHE A 176 11.08 8.09 -1.57
CA PHE A 176 11.12 7.45 -2.89
C PHE A 176 11.21 8.50 -3.99
N ILE A 177 12.05 8.21 -4.97
CA ILE A 177 12.14 8.90 -6.25
C ILE A 177 12.13 7.86 -7.38
N LYS A 178 11.80 8.32 -8.58
CA LYS A 178 11.88 7.47 -9.77
C LYS A 178 13.35 7.29 -10.17
N GLY A 179 13.80 6.05 -10.30
CA GLY A 179 15.13 5.74 -10.81
C GLY A 179 15.30 6.09 -12.30
N LYS A 180 14.17 6.08 -13.06
CA LYS A 180 14.11 6.50 -14.48
C LYS A 180 12.94 7.44 -14.67
N ALA A 181 13.04 8.37 -15.63
CA ALA A 181 12.01 9.38 -15.90
C ALA A 181 10.62 8.77 -16.21
N THR A 182 10.58 7.63 -16.89
CA THR A 182 9.34 6.90 -17.24
C THR A 182 8.90 5.87 -16.20
N GLY A 183 9.71 5.62 -15.16
CA GLY A 183 9.42 4.61 -14.16
C GLY A 183 8.17 4.93 -13.34
N ARG A 184 7.35 3.92 -13.06
CA ARG A 184 6.22 4.01 -12.15
C ARG A 184 6.63 3.44 -10.80
N ILE A 185 6.37 4.19 -9.73
CA ILE A 185 6.70 3.81 -8.34
C ILE A 185 5.47 3.87 -7.43
N ASP A 186 4.30 4.13 -7.98
CA ASP A 186 3.06 4.39 -7.24
C ASP A 186 2.75 3.28 -6.23
N GLY A 187 2.99 2.01 -6.61
CA GLY A 187 2.79 0.86 -5.72
C GLY A 187 3.73 0.87 -4.49
N MET A 188 4.99 1.27 -4.66
CA MET A 188 5.94 1.35 -3.55
C MET A 188 5.64 2.52 -2.63
N VAL A 189 5.22 3.66 -3.19
CA VAL A 189 4.76 4.81 -2.40
C VAL A 189 3.53 4.43 -1.59
N ALA A 190 2.52 3.82 -2.23
CA ALA A 190 1.31 3.37 -1.56
C ALA A 190 1.60 2.32 -0.47
N LEU A 191 2.50 1.36 -0.72
CA LEU A 191 2.90 0.35 0.27
C LEU A 191 3.59 1.00 1.49
N ALA A 192 4.51 1.95 1.26
CA ALA A 192 5.16 2.66 2.36
C ALA A 192 4.15 3.50 3.17
N MET A 193 3.23 4.18 2.50
CA MET A 193 2.16 4.94 3.16
C MET A 193 1.27 4.03 4.01
N SER A 194 0.85 2.88 3.47
CA SER A 194 0.03 1.90 4.21
C SER A 194 0.73 1.39 5.46
N VAL A 195 2.02 1.04 5.35
CA VAL A 195 2.83 0.60 6.50
C VAL A 195 3.06 1.76 7.49
N GLY A 196 3.21 2.99 6.98
CA GLY A 196 3.46 4.17 7.79
C GLY A 196 2.28 4.62 8.66
N VAL A 197 1.05 4.21 8.33
CA VAL A 197 -0.15 4.48 9.13
C VAL A 197 -0.62 3.27 9.94
N MET A 198 0.11 2.15 9.89
CA MET A 198 -0.20 1.01 10.77
C MET A 198 0.05 1.39 12.23
N PRO A 199 -0.87 1.02 13.15
CA PRO A 199 -0.65 1.21 14.56
C PRO A 199 0.66 0.56 15.01
N SER A 200 1.40 1.21 15.89
CA SER A 200 2.58 0.60 16.50
C SER A 200 2.18 -0.59 17.39
N ALA A 201 3.09 -1.53 17.61
CA ALA A 201 2.85 -2.67 18.52
C ALA A 201 2.39 -2.23 19.91
N ALA A 202 2.88 -1.09 20.41
CA ALA A 202 2.49 -0.52 21.70
C ALA A 202 1.05 0.01 21.70
N GLU A 203 0.57 0.59 20.60
CA GLU A 203 -0.81 1.06 20.47
C GLU A 203 -1.80 -0.10 20.29
N GLN A 204 -1.39 -1.19 19.61
CA GLN A 204 -2.19 -2.40 19.49
C GLN A 204 -2.42 -3.08 20.84
N THR A 205 -1.43 -3.09 21.73
CA THR A 205 -1.54 -3.68 23.07
C THR A 205 -2.46 -2.86 23.97
N ARG A 206 -2.47 -1.53 23.86
CA ARG A 206 -3.39 -0.66 24.63
C ARG A 206 -4.85 -0.91 24.26
N SER A 207 -5.16 -1.00 22.98
CA SER A 207 -6.53 -1.25 22.49
C SER A 207 -7.12 -2.57 22.97
N PHE A 208 -6.30 -3.60 23.22
CA PHE A 208 -6.76 -4.89 23.74
C PHE A 208 -7.16 -4.84 25.22
N TRP A 209 -6.51 -4.02 26.03
CA TRP A 209 -6.78 -3.91 27.48
C TRP A 209 -7.88 -2.90 27.83
N GLU A 210 -8.11 -1.88 26.96
CA GLU A 210 -9.16 -0.86 27.16
C GLU A 210 -10.58 -1.37 26.82
N THR A 211 -10.72 -2.52 26.17
CA THR A 211 -12.02 -3.14 25.84
C THR A 211 -12.52 -4.14 26.89
N THR A 212 -11.87 -4.23 28.04
CA THR A 212 -12.20 -5.21 29.10
C THR A 212 -12.71 -4.57 30.40
N GLU A 213 -13.22 -3.31 30.34
CA GLU A 213 -13.98 -2.69 31.43
C GLU A 213 -15.47 -2.62 31.15
#